data_033ed774bc05dc03c90fd5f7d4f7ab8b
#
_entry.id   033ed774bc05dc03c90fd5f7d4f7ab8b
#
_cell.length_a   1.000
_cell.length_b   1.000
_cell.length_c   1.000
_cell.angle_alpha   90.00
_cell.angle_beta   90.00
_cell.angle_gamma   90.00
#
_symmetry.space_group_name_H-M   'P 1'
#
loop_
_entity.id
_entity.type
_entity.pdbx_description
1 polymer ?
#
loop_
_entity_poly.entity_id
_entity_poly.type
_entity_poly.pdbx_seq_one_letter_code
_entity_poly.pdbx_strand_id
1 'polypeptide(L)'
;MKKNCLTLLLALLLALSLTACGAGSKKFERGVVDGQTYTSTFLGLSCTVPAEFSYLTDAEIAEINNIAADTLSDTDLAQQLQDNLENGSQVQDMYAMTEGGLQTINVLLSKVDAQGAEVDMAAFADLGMEQSKTAYQSMGMTDVKASRETVTFMGQPYEGIRLTATYDGNAPVYCTQVCMQEGDYVCVVTFTSYIEDTTADMMGYFSLLSTETK
;
A
#
# COMPACT_ATOMS: atom_id res chain seq x y z
N MET A 1 0.58 30.13 0.01
CA MET A 1 1.19 29.19 -0.94
C MET A 1 0.75 27.81 -0.50
N LYS A 2 -0.33 27.31 -1.09
CA LYS A 2 -0.84 25.95 -0.81
C LYS A 2 0.03 24.98 -1.60
N LYS A 3 1.11 24.51 -0.99
CA LYS A 3 1.99 23.50 -1.59
C LYS A 3 1.32 22.14 -1.46
N ASN A 4 0.94 21.61 -2.61
CA ASN A 4 0.91 20.20 -2.97
C ASN A 4 0.31 19.21 -1.96
N CYS A 5 -0.98 19.33 -1.68
CA CYS A 5 -1.73 18.31 -0.95
C CYS A 5 -2.02 17.06 -1.80
N LEU A 6 -1.57 17.04 -3.06
CA LEU A 6 -1.85 15.96 -4.01
C LEU A 6 -0.98 14.71 -3.77
N THR A 7 0.11 14.86 -3.02
CA THR A 7 1.09 13.77 -2.75
C THR A 7 0.70 12.86 -1.59
N LEU A 8 -0.44 13.09 -0.95
CA LEU A 8 -0.73 12.61 0.41
C LEU A 8 -1.64 11.40 0.51
N LEU A 9 -1.87 10.67 -0.58
CA LEU A 9 -2.65 9.45 -0.48
C LEU A 9 -1.77 8.26 -0.17
N LEU A 10 -1.51 8.19 1.11
CA LEU A 10 -0.84 7.08 1.74
C LEU A 10 -1.71 5.82 1.70
N ALA A 11 -1.05 4.70 1.48
CA ALA A 11 -1.60 3.39 1.87
C ALA A 11 -1.75 3.35 3.39
N LEU A 12 -2.78 3.95 3.90
CA LEU A 12 -3.15 3.84 5.29
C LEU A 12 -3.81 2.48 5.48
N LEU A 13 -3.01 1.49 5.81
CA LEU A 13 -3.47 0.19 6.22
C LEU A 13 -2.87 -0.17 7.57
N LEU A 14 -3.68 -0.07 8.56
CA LEU A 14 -4.21 -1.11 9.41
C LEU A 14 -3.25 -1.74 10.40
N ALA A 15 -3.32 -1.23 11.60
CA ALA A 15 -2.92 -1.99 12.77
C ALA A 15 -3.92 -3.13 13.04
N LEU A 16 -3.73 -4.23 12.40
CA LEU A 16 -4.20 -5.50 12.96
C LEU A 16 -3.06 -6.05 13.80
N SER A 17 -3.07 -5.74 15.08
CA SER A 17 -2.27 -6.49 16.07
C SER A 17 -2.87 -7.88 16.23
N LEU A 18 -2.56 -8.75 15.30
CA LEU A 18 -2.79 -10.18 15.46
C LEU A 18 -1.54 -10.75 16.12
N THR A 19 -1.61 -11.03 17.40
CA THR A 19 -0.50 -11.62 18.15
C THR A 19 -0.40 -13.11 17.90
N ALA A 20 0.66 -13.59 17.21
CA ALA A 20 1.01 -15.00 17.15
C ALA A 20 2.52 -15.25 17.05
N CYS A 21 3.02 -16.18 17.80
CA CYS A 21 4.37 -16.73 17.77
C CYS A 21 4.37 -18.06 16.99
N GLY A 22 5.08 -18.16 15.89
CA GLY A 22 5.18 -19.39 15.12
C GLY A 22 6.56 -19.60 14.52
N ALA A 23 7.05 -20.83 14.60
CA ALA A 23 8.37 -21.23 14.14
C ALA A 23 8.36 -21.47 12.61
N GLY A 24 9.33 -20.89 11.88
CA GLY A 24 9.66 -21.29 10.51
C GLY A 24 9.27 -20.34 9.41
N SER A 25 8.98 -19.07 9.71
CA SER A 25 8.70 -18.07 8.67
C SER A 25 9.95 -17.66 7.90
N LYS A 26 9.80 -17.41 6.61
CA LYS A 26 10.81 -16.79 5.75
C LYS A 26 11.21 -15.44 6.38
N LYS A 27 12.50 -15.25 6.62
CA LYS A 27 12.98 -14.00 7.21
C LYS A 27 12.66 -12.85 6.28
N PHE A 28 12.01 -11.83 6.81
CA PHE A 28 11.76 -10.61 6.06
C PHE A 28 13.09 -9.93 5.70
N GLU A 29 13.23 -9.61 4.42
CA GLU A 29 14.29 -8.77 3.88
C GLU A 29 13.63 -7.73 2.97
N ARG A 30 14.04 -6.47 3.15
CA ARG A 30 13.52 -5.37 2.33
C ARG A 30 13.88 -5.56 0.86
N GLY A 31 12.99 -5.11 -0.01
CA GLY A 31 13.25 -5.04 -1.43
C GLY A 31 14.34 -4.01 -1.77
N VAL A 32 14.88 -4.13 -2.95
CA VAL A 32 15.97 -3.27 -3.47
C VAL A 32 15.49 -2.56 -4.72
N VAL A 33 15.77 -1.26 -4.80
CA VAL A 33 15.57 -0.45 -5.99
C VAL A 33 16.88 -0.30 -6.74
N ASP A 34 16.87 -0.67 -8.02
CA ASP A 34 17.97 -0.43 -8.96
C ASP A 34 17.41 0.24 -10.23
N GLY A 35 17.74 1.51 -10.42
CA GLY A 35 17.18 2.34 -11.48
C GLY A 35 15.66 2.41 -11.42
N GLN A 36 14.98 1.93 -12.47
CA GLN A 36 13.52 1.91 -12.58
C GLN A 36 12.89 0.59 -12.10
N THR A 37 13.65 -0.26 -11.43
CA THR A 37 13.17 -1.58 -11.02
C THR A 37 13.34 -1.77 -9.50
N TYR A 38 12.22 -2.04 -8.84
CA TYR A 38 12.17 -2.57 -7.49
C TYR A 38 12.10 -4.10 -7.55
N THR A 39 12.84 -4.78 -6.69
CA THR A 39 12.85 -6.24 -6.57
C THR A 39 12.73 -6.66 -5.12
N SER A 40 11.74 -7.47 -4.80
CA SER A 40 11.58 -8.09 -3.48
C SER A 40 11.72 -9.60 -3.59
N THR A 41 12.83 -10.13 -3.11
CA THR A 41 13.03 -11.59 -3.01
C THR A 41 12.12 -12.19 -1.93
N PHE A 42 11.77 -11.41 -0.91
CA PHE A 42 10.83 -11.82 0.12
C PHE A 42 9.44 -12.06 -0.46
N LEU A 43 8.92 -11.13 -1.25
CA LEU A 43 7.60 -11.25 -1.89
C LEU A 43 7.63 -12.07 -3.20
N GLY A 44 8.82 -12.36 -3.74
CA GLY A 44 8.96 -13.08 -5.01
C GLY A 44 8.51 -12.28 -6.23
N LEU A 45 8.58 -10.95 -6.18
CA LEU A 45 8.11 -10.06 -7.24
C LEU A 45 9.10 -8.95 -7.59
N SER A 46 8.90 -8.38 -8.77
CA SER A 46 9.56 -7.14 -9.19
C SER A 46 8.53 -6.15 -9.74
N CYS A 47 8.86 -4.86 -9.66
CA CYS A 47 8.10 -3.78 -10.26
C CYS A 47 9.04 -2.92 -11.10
N THR A 48 8.78 -2.80 -12.40
CA THR A 48 9.53 -1.90 -13.28
C THR A 48 8.62 -0.78 -13.73
N VAL A 49 8.86 0.41 -13.18
CA VAL A 49 8.03 1.58 -13.49
C VAL A 49 8.55 2.33 -14.72
N PRO A 50 7.68 2.99 -15.50
CA PRO A 50 8.06 3.89 -16.59
C PRO A 50 8.89 5.08 -16.10
N ALA A 51 9.57 5.76 -17.03
CA ALA A 51 10.52 6.83 -16.72
C ALA A 51 9.89 8.09 -16.06
N GLU A 52 8.59 8.27 -16.18
CA GLU A 52 7.84 9.33 -15.49
C GLU A 52 7.63 9.08 -13.99
N PHE A 53 7.87 7.87 -13.53
CA PHE A 53 7.89 7.55 -12.10
C PHE A 53 9.29 7.68 -11.53
N SER A 54 9.35 8.05 -10.25
CA SER A 54 10.55 7.99 -9.43
C SER A 54 10.27 7.21 -8.16
N TYR A 55 11.19 6.33 -7.79
CA TYR A 55 11.19 5.70 -6.46
C TYR A 55 11.65 6.70 -5.42
N LEU A 56 10.97 6.70 -4.29
CA LEU A 56 11.34 7.52 -3.14
C LEU A 56 12.40 6.84 -2.29
N THR A 57 13.29 7.62 -1.74
CA THR A 57 14.24 7.19 -0.71
C THR A 57 13.53 6.95 0.63
N ASP A 58 14.16 6.21 1.53
CA ASP A 58 13.62 5.98 2.89
C ASP A 58 13.32 7.27 3.64
N ALA A 59 14.14 8.32 3.44
CA ALA A 59 13.91 9.62 4.06
C ALA A 59 12.67 10.32 3.50
N GLU A 60 12.45 10.26 2.20
CA GLU A 60 11.26 10.82 1.55
C GLU A 60 10.00 10.03 1.93
N ILE A 61 10.10 8.71 2.04
CA ILE A 61 9.00 7.86 2.53
C ILE A 61 8.64 8.24 3.97
N ALA A 62 9.63 8.43 4.85
CA ALA A 62 9.39 8.85 6.23
C ALA A 62 8.73 10.24 6.29
N GLU A 63 9.15 11.18 5.43
CA GLU A 63 8.52 12.50 5.34
C GLU A 63 7.06 12.40 4.89
N ILE A 64 6.75 11.59 3.86
CA ILE A 64 5.38 11.37 3.41
C ILE A 64 4.52 10.75 4.51
N ASN A 65 5.04 9.78 5.24
CA ASN A 65 4.32 9.12 6.33
C ASN A 65 3.98 10.11 7.47
N ASN A 66 4.92 11.01 7.83
CA ASN A 66 4.68 12.06 8.81
C ASN A 66 3.62 13.07 8.34
N ILE A 67 3.72 13.52 7.08
CA ILE A 67 2.73 14.42 6.50
C ILE A 67 1.33 13.77 6.47
N ALA A 68 1.25 12.47 6.21
CA ALA A 68 -0.02 11.75 6.22
C ALA A 68 -0.61 11.68 7.62
N ALA A 69 0.18 11.32 8.62
CA ALA A 69 -0.28 11.32 10.01
C ALA A 69 -0.80 12.71 10.43
N ASP A 70 -0.06 13.77 10.09
CA ASP A 70 -0.45 15.16 10.39
C ASP A 70 -1.72 15.61 9.64
N THR A 71 -2.05 14.98 8.52
CA THR A 71 -3.21 15.32 7.70
C THR A 71 -4.49 14.63 8.17
N LEU A 72 -4.35 13.52 8.91
CA LEU A 72 -5.49 12.80 9.45
C LEU A 72 -6.17 13.62 10.53
N SER A 73 -7.47 13.86 10.39
CA SER A 73 -8.29 14.50 11.42
C SER A 73 -8.66 13.53 12.55
N ASP A 74 -8.56 12.22 12.30
CA ASP A 74 -8.72 11.16 13.30
C ASP A 74 -7.38 10.94 14.01
N THR A 75 -7.27 11.46 15.25
CA THR A 75 -6.03 11.43 16.03
C THR A 75 -5.64 10.02 16.46
N ASP A 76 -6.60 9.13 16.67
CA ASP A 76 -6.33 7.74 17.08
C ASP A 76 -5.72 6.98 15.90
N LEU A 77 -6.25 7.19 14.70
CA LEU A 77 -5.72 6.60 13.47
C LEU A 77 -4.32 7.14 13.12
N ALA A 78 -4.10 8.45 13.29
CA ALA A 78 -2.80 9.08 13.10
C ALA A 78 -1.73 8.51 14.05
N GLN A 79 -2.06 8.40 15.34
CA GLN A 79 -1.16 7.83 16.34
C GLN A 79 -0.86 6.36 16.06
N GLN A 80 -1.87 5.58 15.68
CA GLN A 80 -1.71 4.17 15.35
C GLN A 80 -0.77 3.95 14.15
N LEU A 81 -0.88 4.80 13.12
CA LEU A 81 0.03 4.76 11.97
C LEU A 81 1.48 5.00 12.42
N GLN A 82 1.73 6.06 13.20
CA GLN A 82 3.07 6.37 13.68
C GLN A 82 3.64 5.25 14.54
N ASP A 83 2.89 4.76 15.52
CA ASP A 83 3.30 3.70 16.43
C ASP A 83 3.70 2.42 15.66
N ASN A 84 2.95 2.05 14.62
CA ASN A 84 3.22 0.86 13.82
C ASN A 84 4.48 0.99 12.95
N LEU A 85 4.73 2.17 12.39
CA LEU A 85 5.95 2.43 11.64
C LEU A 85 7.17 2.47 12.56
N GLU A 86 7.06 3.12 13.71
CA GLU A 86 8.16 3.25 14.68
C GLU A 86 8.56 1.92 15.33
N ASN A 87 7.57 1.08 15.67
CA ASN A 87 7.83 -0.22 16.29
C ASN A 87 8.16 -1.33 15.27
N GLY A 88 8.11 -1.02 13.97
CA GLY A 88 8.42 -1.94 12.87
C GLY A 88 7.35 -3.04 12.65
N SER A 89 6.16 -2.90 13.20
CA SER A 89 5.04 -3.79 12.88
C SER A 89 4.49 -3.51 11.47
N GLN A 90 4.76 -2.32 10.94
CA GLN A 90 4.55 -1.97 9.55
C GLN A 90 5.85 -1.50 8.90
N VAL A 91 6.06 -1.88 7.64
CA VAL A 91 7.22 -1.47 6.85
C VAL A 91 6.73 -1.01 5.48
N GLN A 92 6.94 0.27 5.18
CA GLN A 92 6.79 0.80 3.83
C GLN A 92 8.01 0.37 3.02
N ASP A 93 7.90 -0.71 2.27
CA ASP A 93 9.04 -1.33 1.60
C ASP A 93 9.41 -0.63 0.28
N MET A 94 8.41 -0.09 -0.41
CA MET A 94 8.57 0.64 -1.65
C MET A 94 7.52 1.74 -1.78
N TYR A 95 7.93 2.88 -2.36
CA TYR A 95 7.03 3.93 -2.81
C TYR A 95 7.56 4.51 -4.13
N ALA A 96 6.72 4.55 -5.15
CA ALA A 96 7.01 5.19 -6.43
C ALA A 96 5.90 6.15 -6.80
N MET A 97 6.24 7.26 -7.44
CA MET A 97 5.25 8.24 -7.88
C MET A 97 5.71 9.00 -9.12
N THR A 98 4.74 9.52 -9.87
CA THR A 98 4.97 10.51 -10.92
C THR A 98 5.25 11.88 -10.33
N GLU A 99 5.83 12.78 -11.12
CA GLU A 99 6.00 14.18 -10.74
C GLU A 99 4.65 14.78 -10.29
N GLY A 100 4.64 15.43 -9.13
CA GLY A 100 3.42 15.98 -8.53
C GLY A 100 2.48 14.96 -7.89
N GLY A 101 2.82 13.66 -7.90
CA GLY A 101 2.09 12.62 -7.18
C GLY A 101 0.71 12.28 -7.77
N LEU A 102 0.49 12.52 -9.08
CA LEU A 102 -0.78 12.21 -9.72
C LEU A 102 -1.03 10.69 -9.84
N GLN A 103 0.03 9.91 -9.84
CA GLN A 103 -0.02 8.46 -9.79
C GLN A 103 0.98 7.99 -8.75
N THR A 104 0.57 7.06 -7.89
CA THR A 104 1.43 6.48 -6.86
C THR A 104 1.26 4.97 -6.80
N ILE A 105 2.36 4.30 -6.50
CA ILE A 105 2.42 2.87 -6.22
C ILE A 105 3.19 2.70 -4.93
N ASN A 106 2.66 1.91 -4.01
CA ASN A 106 3.42 1.59 -2.82
C ASN A 106 3.21 0.15 -2.37
N VAL A 107 4.18 -0.38 -1.63
CA VAL A 107 4.17 -1.71 -1.04
C VAL A 107 4.34 -1.55 0.46
N LEU A 108 3.29 -1.88 1.21
CA LEU A 108 3.26 -1.87 2.66
C LEU A 108 3.18 -3.31 3.18
N LEU A 109 4.07 -3.67 4.09
CA LEU A 109 4.01 -4.94 4.81
C LEU A 109 3.61 -4.69 6.25
N SER A 110 2.63 -5.44 6.72
CA SER A 110 2.20 -5.45 8.12
C SER A 110 2.50 -6.82 8.71
N LYS A 111 3.24 -6.84 9.81
CA LYS A 111 3.50 -8.07 10.53
C LYS A 111 2.20 -8.56 11.15
N VAL A 112 1.86 -9.80 10.89
CA VAL A 112 0.69 -10.47 11.45
C VAL A 112 1.15 -11.64 12.28
N ASP A 113 0.42 -11.90 13.36
CA ASP A 113 0.72 -13.01 14.23
C ASP A 113 0.01 -14.29 13.74
N ALA A 114 0.38 -14.74 12.54
CA ALA A 114 -0.29 -15.88 11.91
C ALA A 114 0.14 -17.24 12.49
N GLN A 115 1.24 -17.31 13.29
CA GLN A 115 1.83 -18.58 13.79
C GLN A 115 1.96 -19.67 12.69
N GLY A 116 2.25 -19.22 11.45
CA GLY A 116 2.27 -20.10 10.28
C GLY A 116 0.89 -20.50 9.75
N ALA A 117 -0.20 -19.90 10.26
CA ALA A 117 -1.54 -20.08 9.71
C ALA A 117 -1.80 -19.11 8.55
N GLU A 118 -2.71 -19.47 7.67
CA GLU A 118 -3.21 -18.56 6.65
C GLU A 118 -4.12 -17.51 7.29
N VAL A 119 -3.91 -16.26 6.91
CA VAL A 119 -4.80 -15.14 7.26
C VAL A 119 -6.06 -15.22 6.40
N ASP A 120 -7.22 -15.03 7.00
CA ASP A 120 -8.45 -14.83 6.24
C ASP A 120 -8.35 -13.49 5.47
N MET A 121 -7.86 -13.57 4.24
CA MET A 121 -7.63 -12.39 3.41
C MET A 121 -8.92 -11.66 3.05
N ALA A 122 -10.07 -12.35 3.03
CA ALA A 122 -11.36 -11.72 2.81
C ALA A 122 -11.76 -10.85 4.00
N ALA A 123 -11.64 -11.39 5.22
CA ALA A 123 -11.89 -10.62 6.44
C ALA A 123 -10.88 -9.47 6.61
N PHE A 124 -9.61 -9.70 6.24
CA PHE A 124 -8.59 -8.65 6.21
C PHE A 124 -8.96 -7.52 5.26
N ALA A 125 -9.36 -7.83 4.03
CA ALA A 125 -9.76 -6.84 3.03
C ALA A 125 -11.03 -6.08 3.44
N ASP A 126 -12.02 -6.77 4.07
CA ASP A 126 -13.24 -6.10 4.58
C ASP A 126 -12.89 -5.06 5.66
N LEU A 127 -12.00 -5.40 6.58
CA LEU A 127 -11.55 -4.46 7.60
C LEU A 127 -10.73 -3.32 6.97
N GLY A 128 -9.84 -3.65 6.02
CA GLY A 128 -9.05 -2.71 5.24
C GLY A 128 -9.88 -1.70 4.48
N MET A 129 -10.97 -2.16 3.91
CA MET A 129 -11.92 -1.33 3.20
C MET A 129 -12.54 -0.25 4.11
N GLU A 130 -13.02 -0.63 5.29
CA GLU A 130 -13.65 0.33 6.20
C GLU A 130 -12.64 1.36 6.75
N GLN A 131 -11.41 0.93 7.02
CA GLN A 131 -10.38 1.84 7.51
C GLN A 131 -9.87 2.76 6.39
N SER A 132 -9.66 2.26 5.17
CA SER A 132 -9.31 3.11 4.03
C SER A 132 -10.39 4.17 3.77
N LYS A 133 -11.66 3.79 3.87
CA LYS A 133 -12.78 4.73 3.74
C LYS A 133 -12.73 5.81 4.82
N THR A 134 -12.51 5.43 6.08
CA THR A 134 -12.37 6.36 7.20
C THR A 134 -11.18 7.30 6.99
N ALA A 135 -10.05 6.77 6.55
CA ALA A 135 -8.85 7.55 6.27
C ALA A 135 -9.06 8.60 5.18
N TYR A 136 -9.65 8.22 4.05
CA TYR A 136 -9.96 9.15 2.97
C TYR A 136 -10.91 10.26 3.41
N GLN A 137 -11.94 9.91 4.19
CA GLN A 137 -12.86 10.90 4.76
C GLN A 137 -12.14 11.83 5.74
N SER A 138 -11.25 11.30 6.58
CA SER A 138 -10.49 12.11 7.55
C SER A 138 -9.48 13.05 6.87
N MET A 139 -9.01 12.70 5.67
CA MET A 139 -8.22 13.59 4.81
C MET A 139 -9.05 14.66 4.05
N GLY A 140 -10.35 14.73 4.32
CA GLY A 140 -11.24 15.72 3.71
C GLY A 140 -11.76 15.34 2.32
N MET A 141 -11.62 14.09 1.91
CA MET A 141 -12.20 13.63 0.65
C MET A 141 -13.70 13.41 0.79
N THR A 142 -14.40 13.66 -0.28
CA THR A 142 -15.86 13.49 -0.39
C THR A 142 -16.21 12.33 -1.32
N ASP A 143 -17.47 11.92 -1.33
CA ASP A 143 -18.02 10.84 -2.17
C ASP A 143 -17.23 9.51 -2.08
N VAL A 144 -16.64 9.24 -0.93
CA VAL A 144 -15.82 8.06 -0.70
C VAL A 144 -16.66 6.80 -0.80
N LYS A 145 -16.34 5.96 -1.77
CA LYS A 145 -16.93 4.64 -2.00
C LYS A 145 -15.83 3.61 -1.98
N ALA A 146 -16.06 2.51 -1.29
CA ALA A 146 -15.14 1.39 -1.26
C ALA A 146 -15.90 0.09 -1.42
N SER A 147 -15.28 -0.88 -2.08
CA SER A 147 -15.78 -2.24 -2.25
C SER A 147 -14.63 -3.23 -2.22
N ARG A 148 -14.88 -4.38 -1.60
CA ARG A 148 -13.98 -5.54 -1.75
C ARG A 148 -14.29 -6.22 -3.08
N GLU A 149 -13.24 -6.64 -3.78
CA GLU A 149 -13.36 -7.37 -5.05
C GLU A 149 -12.18 -8.34 -5.23
N THR A 150 -12.35 -9.32 -6.10
CA THR A 150 -11.22 -10.14 -6.54
C THR A 150 -10.47 -9.40 -7.64
N VAL A 151 -9.18 -9.13 -7.41
CA VAL A 151 -8.28 -8.45 -8.35
C VAL A 151 -7.34 -9.45 -8.98
N THR A 152 -7.23 -9.44 -10.31
CA THR A 152 -6.18 -10.20 -11.00
C THR A 152 -4.87 -9.41 -10.98
N PHE A 153 -3.86 -9.93 -10.30
CA PHE A 153 -2.55 -9.32 -10.19
C PHE A 153 -1.46 -10.33 -10.51
N MET A 154 -0.53 -10.00 -11.41
CA MET A 154 0.50 -10.92 -11.91
C MET A 154 -0.08 -12.28 -12.39
N GLY A 155 -1.27 -12.25 -12.99
CA GLY A 155 -1.96 -13.45 -13.51
C GLY A 155 -2.63 -14.34 -12.46
N GLN A 156 -2.67 -13.94 -11.19
CA GLN A 156 -3.32 -14.67 -10.10
C GLN A 156 -4.45 -13.84 -9.47
N PRO A 157 -5.51 -14.49 -8.96
CA PRO A 157 -6.57 -13.80 -8.22
C PRO A 157 -6.13 -13.52 -6.78
N TYR A 158 -6.38 -12.30 -6.32
CA TYR A 158 -6.16 -11.86 -4.93
C TYR A 158 -7.39 -11.14 -4.41
N GLU A 159 -7.55 -11.13 -3.09
CA GLU A 159 -8.49 -10.21 -2.45
C GLU A 159 -7.97 -8.77 -2.61
N GLY A 160 -8.86 -7.87 -2.97
CA GLY A 160 -8.53 -6.47 -3.20
C GLY A 160 -9.61 -5.54 -2.72
N ILE A 161 -9.24 -4.26 -2.66
CA ILE A 161 -10.12 -3.16 -2.31
C ILE A 161 -10.11 -2.16 -3.46
N ARG A 162 -11.30 -1.85 -3.95
CA ARG A 162 -11.51 -0.76 -4.90
C ARG A 162 -12.08 0.43 -4.15
N LEU A 163 -11.43 1.59 -4.27
CA LEU A 163 -11.90 2.82 -3.66
C LEU A 163 -11.94 3.94 -4.69
N THR A 164 -13.00 4.75 -4.62
CA THR A 164 -13.13 6.00 -5.37
C THR A 164 -13.52 7.11 -4.42
N ALA A 165 -13.01 8.31 -4.68
CA ALA A 165 -13.30 9.49 -3.89
C ALA A 165 -13.23 10.75 -4.77
N THR A 166 -13.58 11.89 -4.19
CA THR A 166 -13.40 13.21 -4.79
C THR A 166 -12.51 14.05 -3.89
N TYR A 167 -11.41 14.56 -4.43
CA TYR A 167 -10.49 15.45 -3.74
C TYR A 167 -10.79 16.90 -4.10
N ASP A 168 -10.79 17.81 -3.09
CA ASP A 168 -11.01 19.26 -3.23
C ASP A 168 -12.26 19.59 -4.08
N GLY A 169 -13.30 18.75 -3.97
CA GLY A 169 -14.61 18.94 -4.59
C GLY A 169 -14.70 18.67 -6.09
N ASN A 170 -13.58 18.41 -6.79
CA ASN A 170 -13.59 18.27 -8.25
C ASN A 170 -12.66 17.19 -8.82
N ALA A 171 -11.57 16.83 -8.14
CA ALA A 171 -10.62 15.87 -8.68
C ALA A 171 -11.02 14.44 -8.28
N PRO A 172 -11.37 13.57 -9.24
CA PRO A 172 -11.62 12.18 -8.93
C PRO A 172 -10.33 11.47 -8.49
N VAL A 173 -10.48 10.57 -7.56
CA VAL A 173 -9.42 9.71 -7.04
C VAL A 173 -9.85 8.27 -7.22
N TYR A 174 -8.93 7.47 -7.73
CA TYR A 174 -9.10 6.04 -7.92
C TYR A 174 -7.98 5.31 -7.16
N CYS A 175 -8.36 4.32 -6.39
CA CYS A 175 -7.42 3.51 -5.65
C CYS A 175 -7.79 2.03 -5.79
N THR A 176 -6.79 1.21 -6.08
CA THR A 176 -6.89 -0.25 -6.03
C THR A 176 -5.82 -0.77 -5.08
N GLN A 177 -6.22 -1.62 -4.16
CA GLN A 177 -5.32 -2.30 -3.24
C GLN A 177 -5.39 -3.80 -3.49
N VAL A 178 -4.24 -4.45 -3.51
CA VAL A 178 -4.10 -5.89 -3.66
C VAL A 178 -3.52 -6.44 -2.36
N CYS A 179 -4.22 -7.35 -1.72
CA CYS A 179 -3.85 -7.94 -0.44
C CYS A 179 -3.28 -9.34 -0.66
N MET A 180 -2.09 -9.62 -0.16
CA MET A 180 -1.44 -10.92 -0.23
C MET A 180 -0.71 -11.25 1.07
N GLN A 181 -0.48 -12.52 1.36
CA GLN A 181 0.28 -12.96 2.52
C GLN A 181 1.58 -13.61 2.07
N GLU A 182 2.67 -13.28 2.76
CA GLU A 182 3.95 -13.99 2.66
C GLU A 182 4.51 -14.21 4.08
N GLY A 183 4.53 -15.46 4.50
CA GLY A 183 4.94 -15.83 5.86
C GLY A 183 4.09 -15.13 6.92
N ASP A 184 4.75 -14.45 7.87
CA ASP A 184 4.10 -13.72 8.96
C ASP A 184 3.78 -12.26 8.59
N TYR A 185 3.68 -11.95 7.30
CA TYR A 185 3.36 -10.61 6.83
C TYR A 185 2.17 -10.63 5.87
N VAL A 186 1.28 -9.67 6.05
CA VAL A 186 0.36 -9.28 4.99
C VAL A 186 0.98 -8.11 4.24
N CYS A 187 1.04 -8.26 2.94
CA CYS A 187 1.49 -7.23 2.02
C CYS A 187 0.28 -6.61 1.33
N VAL A 188 0.23 -5.30 1.30
CA VAL A 188 -0.73 -4.57 0.50
C VAL A 188 0.00 -3.73 -0.52
N VAL A 189 -0.28 -3.99 -1.78
CA VAL A 189 0.18 -3.16 -2.89
C VAL A 189 -0.94 -2.19 -3.24
N THR A 190 -0.66 -0.89 -3.13
CA THR A 190 -1.64 0.16 -3.39
C THR A 190 -1.27 0.93 -4.65
N PHE A 191 -2.24 1.10 -5.51
CA PHE A 191 -2.19 1.88 -6.74
C PHE A 191 -3.18 3.01 -6.61
N THR A 192 -2.71 4.26 -6.70
CA THR A 192 -3.59 5.43 -6.65
C THR A 192 -3.36 6.30 -7.86
N SER A 193 -4.45 6.74 -8.48
CA SER A 193 -4.41 7.72 -9.57
C SER A 193 -5.46 8.80 -9.38
N TYR A 194 -5.13 10.00 -9.82
CA TYR A 194 -6.00 11.17 -9.84
C TYR A 194 -6.38 11.50 -11.27
N ILE A 195 -7.56 12.10 -11.45
CA ILE A 195 -8.09 12.56 -12.73
C ILE A 195 -8.60 11.41 -13.59
N GLU A 196 -7.78 10.40 -13.85
CA GLU A 196 -8.08 9.27 -14.73
C GLU A 196 -7.73 7.97 -14.02
N ASP A 197 -8.54 6.93 -14.20
CA ASP A 197 -8.28 5.62 -13.59
C ASP A 197 -7.24 4.84 -14.38
N THR A 198 -6.01 4.89 -13.91
CA THR A 198 -4.88 4.14 -14.47
C THR A 198 -4.38 3.03 -13.54
N THR A 199 -5.15 2.68 -12.51
CA THR A 199 -4.72 1.68 -11.51
C THR A 199 -4.45 0.31 -12.13
N ALA A 200 -5.22 -0.08 -13.14
CA ALA A 200 -5.01 -1.35 -13.86
C ALA A 200 -3.70 -1.35 -14.68
N ASP A 201 -3.35 -0.22 -15.29
CA ASP A 201 -2.09 -0.10 -16.04
C ASP A 201 -0.89 -0.20 -15.11
N MET A 202 -0.95 0.46 -13.95
CA MET A 202 0.10 0.40 -12.92
C MET A 202 0.30 -1.01 -12.35
N MET A 203 -0.76 -1.81 -12.22
CA MET A 203 -0.64 -3.23 -11.84
C MET A 203 0.19 -4.02 -12.87
N GLY A 204 0.15 -3.64 -14.13
CA GLY A 204 0.92 -4.25 -15.21
C GLY A 204 2.43 -4.03 -15.11
N TYR A 205 2.92 -3.15 -14.23
CA TYR A 205 4.35 -2.94 -14.00
C TYR A 205 4.98 -4.04 -13.12
N PHE A 206 4.15 -4.89 -12.52
CA PHE A 206 4.60 -5.97 -11.65
C PHE A 206 4.72 -7.30 -12.38
N SER A 207 5.70 -8.08 -11.99
CA SER A 207 5.90 -9.46 -12.45
C SER A 207 6.44 -10.34 -11.33
N LEU A 208 6.17 -11.64 -11.42
CA LEU A 208 6.81 -12.63 -10.55
C LEU A 208 8.29 -12.74 -10.90
N LEU A 209 9.13 -12.90 -9.88
CA LEU A 209 10.53 -13.25 -10.12
C LEU A 209 10.59 -14.63 -10.75
N SER A 210 11.37 -14.76 -11.82
CA SER A 210 11.63 -16.08 -12.39
C SER A 210 12.37 -16.93 -11.35
N THR A 211 11.76 -18.04 -10.95
CA THR A 211 12.47 -19.06 -10.21
C THR A 211 13.44 -19.74 -11.18
N GLU A 212 14.67 -19.21 -11.31
CA GLU A 212 15.72 -20.01 -11.92
C GLU A 212 15.93 -21.23 -11.04
N THR A 213 15.43 -22.37 -11.49
CA THR A 213 15.78 -23.68 -10.94
C THR A 213 17.26 -23.89 -11.21
N LYS A 214 18.11 -23.69 -10.20
CA LYS A 214 19.52 -24.12 -10.23
C LYS A 214 19.59 -25.63 -10.00
#